data_707cadeab5b91330ef996eb66d6ce322
#
_entry.id   707cadeab5b91330ef996eb66d6ce322
#
_cell.length_a   1.000
_cell.length_b   1.000
_cell.length_c   1.000
_cell.angle_alpha   90.00
_cell.angle_beta   90.00
_cell.angle_gamma   90.00
#
_symmetry.space_group_name_H-M   'P 1'
#
loop_
_entity.id
_entity.type
_entity.pdbx_description
1 polymer ?
#
loop_
_entity_poly.entity_id
_entity_poly.type
_entity_poly.pdbx_seq_one_letter_code
_entity_poly.pdbx_strand_id
1 'polypeptide(L)'
;RFRHSFPTRRSSDLWLAVPEGHSMCELFNSDNSFNIVMTMLFGVLWGVGGLTFGLSMRYLGVALGQSIALGTCAGLGTIMGPVLLNIFFPEQNALASLTASVIIGVVVTLIGIAVIGVAGSMKASSLSDEQKKEAVKDFNFPKGLAIALLAGFMSGCFNVGLAFGADINFGDLTPDMYKTLPATMLVTVGGFFTNAVYCLYQNNKNRTWGDYLKTSVWGNNILFCLLAGALWYSQFFGLSLGKGFLTESATLTTLSFCILMALNVVFSNIWGIILKEWKGCSPKTIVVLVVGIVILIISSFLPQLI
;
A
#
# COMPACT_ATOMS: atom_id res chain seq x y z
N ARG A 1 -21.50 31.89 -4.82
CA ARG A 1 -20.38 32.56 -4.07
C ARG A 1 -19.83 31.56 -3.07
N PHE A 2 -18.89 30.68 -3.49
CA PHE A 2 -18.08 29.87 -2.59
C PHE A 2 -16.91 30.73 -2.11
N ARG A 3 -16.99 31.25 -0.90
CA ARG A 3 -15.83 31.72 -0.16
C ARG A 3 -15.34 30.54 0.68
N HIS A 4 -14.50 29.69 0.12
CA HIS A 4 -13.63 28.84 0.92
C HIS A 4 -12.42 29.71 1.29
N SER A 5 -12.45 30.28 2.51
CA SER A 5 -11.25 30.75 3.17
C SER A 5 -10.36 29.53 3.44
N PHE A 6 -9.29 29.37 2.67
CA PHE A 6 -8.22 28.45 3.04
C PHE A 6 -7.69 28.86 4.40
N PRO A 7 -7.68 27.99 5.41
CA PRO A 7 -7.06 28.30 6.69
C PRO A 7 -5.55 28.35 6.46
N THR A 8 -5.02 29.56 6.39
CA THR A 8 -3.60 29.83 6.47
C THR A 8 -3.11 29.47 7.86
N ARG A 9 -2.20 28.52 7.94
CA ARG A 9 -1.40 28.00 9.06
C ARG A 9 -1.86 26.66 9.61
N ARG A 10 -1.24 25.59 9.10
CA ARG A 10 -0.88 24.41 9.90
C ARG A 10 -0.07 23.41 9.04
N SER A 11 1.09 23.01 9.52
CA SER A 11 2.15 22.33 8.78
C SER A 11 2.17 20.80 8.92
N SER A 12 1.05 20.17 9.30
CA SER A 12 0.93 18.71 9.27
C SER A 12 -0.47 18.28 8.83
N ASP A 13 -0.56 17.26 8.00
CA ASP A 13 -1.80 16.74 7.43
C ASP A 13 -2.85 16.34 8.50
N LEU A 14 -2.39 15.95 9.68
CA LEU A 14 -3.21 15.61 10.83
C LEU A 14 -4.06 16.76 11.34
N TRP A 15 -3.54 17.99 11.28
CA TRP A 15 -4.29 19.17 11.70
C TRP A 15 -5.49 19.45 10.80
N LEU A 16 -5.49 18.92 9.58
CA LEU A 16 -6.63 19.04 8.67
C LEU A 16 -7.84 18.22 9.13
N ALA A 17 -7.61 17.16 9.90
CA ALA A 17 -8.65 16.31 10.44
C ALA A 17 -9.22 16.82 11.78
N VAL A 18 -8.58 17.83 12.41
CA VAL A 18 -8.99 18.38 13.71
C VAL A 18 -9.77 19.67 13.50
N PRO A 19 -11.06 19.74 13.92
CA PRO A 19 -11.87 20.94 13.83
C PRO A 19 -11.34 22.06 14.73
N GLU A 20 -11.75 23.30 14.44
CA GLU A 20 -11.42 24.45 15.31
C GLU A 20 -11.99 24.25 16.72
N GLY A 21 -11.16 24.49 17.73
CA GLY A 21 -11.53 24.32 19.14
C GLY A 21 -11.32 22.94 19.72
N HIS A 22 -10.96 21.94 18.89
CA HIS A 22 -10.68 20.58 19.34
C HIS A 22 -9.17 20.28 19.34
N SER A 23 -8.79 19.24 20.10
CA SER A 23 -7.40 18.77 20.21
C SER A 23 -7.25 17.36 19.65
N MET A 24 -6.12 17.08 19.04
CA MET A 24 -5.73 15.71 18.65
C MET A 24 -5.81 14.71 19.81
N CYS A 25 -5.54 15.17 21.05
CA CYS A 25 -5.60 14.31 22.23
C CYS A 25 -7.00 13.78 22.52
N GLU A 26 -8.05 14.47 22.05
CA GLU A 26 -9.44 14.03 22.23
C GLU A 26 -9.76 12.79 21.40
N LEU A 27 -9.06 12.58 20.28
CA LEU A 27 -9.21 11.37 19.46
C LEU A 27 -8.60 10.13 20.12
N PHE A 28 -7.62 10.34 21.03
CA PHE A 28 -6.89 9.25 21.71
C PHE A 28 -7.44 9.01 23.13
N ASN A 29 -8.76 9.10 23.29
CA ASN A 29 -9.45 8.83 24.55
C ASN A 29 -9.66 7.31 24.78
N SER A 30 -10.19 6.97 25.96
CA SER A 30 -10.48 5.59 26.34
C SER A 30 -11.52 4.90 25.44
N ASP A 31 -12.46 5.66 24.89
CA ASP A 31 -13.56 5.13 24.08
C ASP A 31 -13.07 4.57 22.75
N ASN A 32 -12.00 5.15 22.21
CA ASN A 32 -11.34 4.71 20.99
C ASN A 32 -10.19 3.73 21.23
N SER A 33 -9.89 3.35 22.47
CA SER A 33 -8.67 2.60 22.81
C SER A 33 -8.54 1.28 22.05
N PHE A 34 -9.61 0.51 21.88
CA PHE A 34 -9.60 -0.73 21.13
C PHE A 34 -9.24 -0.50 19.65
N ASN A 35 -9.90 0.46 19.01
CA ASN A 35 -9.68 0.80 17.61
C ASN A 35 -8.25 1.34 17.38
N ILE A 36 -7.73 2.15 18.30
CA ILE A 36 -6.36 2.65 18.26
C ILE A 36 -5.35 1.50 18.32
N VAL A 37 -5.52 0.59 19.29
CA VAL A 37 -4.62 -0.56 19.47
C VAL A 37 -4.66 -1.47 18.24
N MET A 38 -5.85 -1.80 17.73
CA MET A 38 -6.00 -2.64 16.53
C MET A 38 -5.40 -1.98 15.30
N THR A 39 -5.65 -0.68 15.10
CA THR A 39 -5.06 0.10 13.99
C THR A 39 -3.54 0.06 14.04
N MET A 40 -2.94 0.28 15.20
CA MET A 40 -1.48 0.22 15.37
C MET A 40 -0.94 -1.21 15.19
N LEU A 41 -1.63 -2.22 15.73
CA LEU A 41 -1.25 -3.63 15.60
C LEU A 41 -1.19 -4.04 14.12
N PHE A 42 -2.25 -3.71 13.35
CA PHE A 42 -2.25 -3.97 11.90
C PHE A 42 -1.18 -3.14 11.17
N GLY A 43 -0.84 -1.97 11.67
CA GLY A 43 0.33 -1.20 11.21
C GLY A 43 1.66 -1.94 11.45
N VAL A 44 1.84 -2.53 12.63
CA VAL A 44 3.03 -3.36 12.94
C VAL A 44 3.12 -4.56 11.98
N LEU A 45 2.02 -5.26 11.75
CA LEU A 45 1.96 -6.37 10.79
C LEU A 45 2.28 -5.92 9.36
N TRP A 46 1.74 -4.78 8.94
CA TRP A 46 2.08 -4.16 7.66
C TRP A 46 3.57 -3.83 7.54
N GLY A 47 4.21 -3.36 8.61
CA GLY A 47 5.66 -3.14 8.66
C GLY A 47 6.46 -4.43 8.36
N VAL A 48 6.01 -5.58 8.88
CA VAL A 48 6.59 -6.90 8.53
C VAL A 48 6.41 -7.20 7.05
N GLY A 49 5.24 -6.83 6.47
CA GLY A 49 4.97 -6.94 5.04
C GLY A 49 6.00 -6.20 4.20
N GLY A 50 6.33 -4.96 4.55
CA GLY A 50 7.34 -4.16 3.87
C GLY A 50 8.74 -4.80 3.89
N LEU A 51 9.16 -5.36 5.03
CA LEU A 51 10.44 -6.05 5.17
C LEU A 51 10.51 -7.34 4.34
N THR A 52 9.44 -8.13 4.33
CA THR A 52 9.37 -9.41 3.58
C THR A 52 9.18 -9.18 2.09
N PHE A 53 8.59 -8.05 1.68
CA PHE A 53 8.43 -7.67 0.28
C PHE A 53 9.77 -7.60 -0.47
N GLY A 54 10.78 -6.95 0.12
CA GLY A 54 12.13 -6.92 -0.44
C GLY A 54 12.77 -8.31 -0.58
N LEU A 55 12.51 -9.21 0.38
CA LEU A 55 12.98 -10.60 0.31
C LEU A 55 12.30 -11.39 -0.82
N SER A 56 11.01 -11.17 -1.09
CA SER A 56 10.32 -11.85 -2.19
C SER A 56 10.96 -11.53 -3.55
N MET A 57 11.32 -10.27 -3.77
CA MET A 57 12.01 -9.84 -4.98
C MET A 57 13.41 -10.46 -5.11
N ARG A 58 14.11 -10.68 -4.00
CA ARG A 58 15.42 -11.36 -3.99
C ARG A 58 15.35 -12.81 -4.47
N TYR A 59 14.25 -13.53 -4.15
CA TYR A 59 14.10 -14.94 -4.53
C TYR A 59 13.37 -15.16 -5.86
N LEU A 60 12.44 -14.28 -6.25
CA LEU A 60 11.61 -14.43 -7.45
C LEU A 60 12.01 -13.47 -8.59
N GLY A 61 12.86 -12.49 -8.30
CA GLY A 61 13.06 -11.33 -9.16
C GLY A 61 11.97 -10.27 -8.94
N VAL A 62 12.27 -9.06 -9.40
CA VAL A 62 11.42 -7.88 -9.11
C VAL A 62 10.02 -8.07 -9.66
N ALA A 63 9.88 -8.42 -10.94
CA ALA A 63 8.58 -8.46 -11.61
C ALA A 63 7.63 -9.51 -11.00
N LEU A 64 8.10 -10.74 -10.80
CA LEU A 64 7.27 -11.83 -10.29
C LEU A 64 6.99 -11.66 -8.80
N GLY A 65 8.01 -11.34 -7.99
CA GLY A 65 7.86 -11.10 -6.56
C GLY A 65 6.91 -9.96 -6.25
N GLN A 66 7.04 -8.84 -6.99
CA GLN A 66 6.15 -7.69 -6.86
C GLN A 66 4.71 -8.02 -7.26
N SER A 67 4.49 -8.70 -8.38
CA SER A 67 3.15 -9.05 -8.83
C SER A 67 2.41 -9.95 -7.85
N ILE A 68 3.07 -11.00 -7.33
CA ILE A 68 2.45 -11.90 -6.36
C ILE A 68 2.14 -11.14 -5.05
N ALA A 69 3.10 -10.38 -4.53
CA ALA A 69 2.91 -9.66 -3.27
C ALA A 69 1.85 -8.55 -3.38
N LEU A 70 1.87 -7.73 -4.45
CA LEU A 70 0.84 -6.68 -4.64
C LEU A 70 -0.53 -7.26 -4.95
N GLY A 71 -0.61 -8.36 -5.73
CA GLY A 71 -1.86 -9.05 -5.97
C GLY A 71 -2.48 -9.57 -4.68
N THR A 72 -1.69 -10.27 -3.88
CA THR A 72 -2.12 -10.77 -2.56
C THR A 72 -2.54 -9.62 -1.64
N CYS A 73 -1.77 -8.53 -1.62
CA CYS A 73 -2.07 -7.33 -0.85
C CYS A 73 -3.39 -6.69 -1.28
N ALA A 74 -3.61 -6.52 -2.58
CA ALA A 74 -4.83 -5.91 -3.12
C ALA A 74 -6.08 -6.74 -2.79
N GLY A 75 -6.04 -8.06 -3.07
CA GLY A 75 -7.16 -8.95 -2.83
C GLY A 75 -7.48 -9.12 -1.35
N LEU A 76 -6.50 -9.55 -0.57
CA LEU A 76 -6.70 -9.80 0.86
C LEU A 76 -6.93 -8.50 1.63
N GLY A 77 -6.20 -7.43 1.33
CA GLY A 77 -6.39 -6.14 2.01
C GLY A 77 -7.80 -5.57 1.84
N THR A 78 -8.43 -5.79 0.68
CA THR A 78 -9.80 -5.33 0.43
C THR A 78 -10.83 -6.19 1.16
N ILE A 79 -10.62 -7.51 1.23
CA ILE A 79 -11.61 -8.45 1.79
C ILE A 79 -11.48 -8.58 3.32
N MET A 80 -10.24 -8.61 3.84
CA MET A 80 -10.00 -8.87 5.27
C MET A 80 -10.56 -7.80 6.20
N GLY A 81 -10.54 -6.52 5.79
CA GLY A 81 -11.08 -5.43 6.61
C GLY A 81 -12.54 -5.68 6.99
N PRO A 82 -13.46 -5.77 6.02
CA PRO A 82 -14.87 -6.06 6.29
C PRO A 82 -15.10 -7.39 7.04
N VAL A 83 -14.33 -8.44 6.71
CA VAL A 83 -14.47 -9.75 7.38
C VAL A 83 -14.11 -9.65 8.87
N LEU A 84 -12.99 -9.03 9.20
CA LEU A 84 -12.56 -8.89 10.60
C LEU A 84 -13.46 -7.93 11.37
N LEU A 85 -13.86 -6.81 10.76
CA LEU A 85 -14.83 -5.91 11.41
C LEU A 85 -16.14 -6.64 11.74
N ASN A 86 -16.65 -7.47 10.85
CA ASN A 86 -17.87 -8.24 11.11
C ASN A 86 -17.71 -9.30 12.20
N ILE A 87 -16.50 -9.82 12.43
CA ILE A 87 -16.19 -10.74 13.52
C ILE A 87 -16.15 -10.00 14.86
N PHE A 88 -15.51 -8.83 14.92
CA PHE A 88 -15.36 -8.06 16.17
C PHE A 88 -16.58 -7.18 16.49
N PHE A 89 -17.29 -6.73 15.47
CA PHE A 89 -18.45 -5.82 15.55
C PHE A 89 -19.58 -6.33 14.64
N PRO A 90 -20.25 -7.46 14.95
CA PRO A 90 -21.29 -8.03 14.11
C PRO A 90 -22.44 -7.08 13.80
N GLU A 91 -22.72 -6.15 14.71
CA GLU A 91 -23.77 -5.15 14.59
C GLU A 91 -23.54 -4.15 13.45
N GLN A 92 -22.28 -3.93 13.04
CA GLN A 92 -21.95 -3.03 11.94
C GLN A 92 -22.26 -3.64 10.56
N ASN A 93 -22.51 -4.97 10.50
CA ASN A 93 -22.77 -5.69 9.25
C ASN A 93 -21.77 -5.35 8.11
N ALA A 94 -20.49 -5.27 8.46
CA ALA A 94 -19.43 -4.82 7.55
C ALA A 94 -19.31 -5.70 6.28
N LEU A 95 -19.74 -6.98 6.35
CA LEU A 95 -19.77 -7.88 5.18
C LEU A 95 -20.70 -7.38 4.05
N ALA A 96 -21.71 -6.57 4.36
CA ALA A 96 -22.59 -5.99 3.35
C ALA A 96 -21.84 -5.10 2.33
N SER A 97 -20.65 -4.59 2.70
CA SER A 97 -19.77 -3.85 1.78
C SER A 97 -19.12 -4.73 0.71
N LEU A 98 -19.05 -6.05 0.92
CA LEU A 98 -18.51 -7.02 -0.06
C LEU A 98 -19.57 -7.44 -1.08
N THR A 99 -20.07 -6.46 -1.85
CA THR A 99 -21.05 -6.70 -2.91
C THR A 99 -20.46 -7.53 -4.05
N ALA A 100 -21.33 -8.07 -4.93
CA ALA A 100 -20.89 -8.78 -6.14
C ALA A 100 -19.95 -7.91 -6.99
N SER A 101 -20.24 -6.62 -7.13
CA SER A 101 -19.42 -5.65 -7.87
C SER A 101 -18.02 -5.51 -7.24
N VAL A 102 -17.91 -5.48 -5.90
CA VAL A 102 -16.60 -5.47 -5.19
C VAL A 102 -15.81 -6.73 -5.49
N ILE A 103 -16.44 -7.90 -5.37
CA ILE A 103 -15.77 -9.19 -5.61
C ILE A 103 -15.32 -9.29 -7.07
N ILE A 104 -16.15 -8.92 -8.03
CA ILE A 104 -15.79 -8.90 -9.45
C ILE A 104 -14.62 -7.95 -9.68
N GLY A 105 -14.64 -6.74 -9.11
CA GLY A 105 -13.55 -5.76 -9.21
C GLY A 105 -12.22 -6.31 -8.68
N VAL A 106 -12.24 -6.95 -7.52
CA VAL A 106 -11.05 -7.62 -6.94
C VAL A 106 -10.55 -8.73 -7.87
N VAL A 107 -11.43 -9.62 -8.34
CA VAL A 107 -11.05 -10.74 -9.22
C VAL A 107 -10.41 -10.24 -10.51
N VAL A 108 -11.02 -9.24 -11.19
CA VAL A 108 -10.46 -8.67 -12.42
C VAL A 108 -9.10 -8.01 -12.17
N THR A 109 -8.95 -7.31 -11.03
CA THR A 109 -7.65 -6.74 -10.63
C THR A 109 -6.60 -7.84 -10.45
N LEU A 110 -6.93 -8.93 -9.75
CA LEU A 110 -6.01 -10.06 -9.55
C LEU A 110 -5.61 -10.71 -10.87
N ILE A 111 -6.54 -10.84 -11.81
CA ILE A 111 -6.24 -11.33 -13.17
C ILE A 111 -5.25 -10.40 -13.87
N GLY A 112 -5.47 -9.09 -13.86
CA GLY A 112 -4.56 -8.11 -14.45
C GLY A 112 -3.15 -8.16 -13.87
N ILE A 113 -3.04 -8.25 -12.53
CA ILE A 113 -1.74 -8.37 -11.84
C ILE A 113 -1.06 -9.70 -12.19
N ALA A 114 -1.81 -10.80 -12.27
CA ALA A 114 -1.27 -12.09 -12.68
C ALA A 114 -0.72 -12.07 -14.13
N VAL A 115 -1.44 -11.43 -15.04
CA VAL A 115 -0.99 -11.26 -16.44
C VAL A 115 0.32 -10.45 -16.52
N ILE A 116 0.44 -9.37 -15.75
CA ILE A 116 1.70 -8.60 -15.64
C ILE A 116 2.81 -9.47 -15.02
N GLY A 117 2.48 -10.29 -14.02
CA GLY A 117 3.41 -11.25 -13.44
C GLY A 117 3.95 -12.24 -14.48
N VAL A 118 3.08 -12.75 -15.36
CA VAL A 118 3.49 -13.60 -16.49
C VAL A 118 4.43 -12.85 -17.44
N ALA A 119 4.13 -11.60 -17.82
CA ALA A 119 5.03 -10.79 -18.63
C ALA A 119 6.41 -10.61 -17.97
N GLY A 120 6.44 -10.36 -16.65
CA GLY A 120 7.67 -10.28 -15.88
C GLY A 120 8.46 -11.60 -15.84
N SER A 121 7.77 -12.72 -15.71
CA SER A 121 8.38 -14.06 -15.79
C SER A 121 8.95 -14.35 -17.18
N MET A 122 8.23 -13.98 -18.25
CA MET A 122 8.71 -14.09 -19.63
C MET A 122 9.96 -13.22 -19.86
N LYS A 123 9.99 -12.00 -19.34
CA LYS A 123 11.19 -11.14 -19.35
C LYS A 123 12.36 -11.82 -18.64
N ALA A 124 12.15 -12.33 -17.43
CA ALA A 124 13.19 -13.02 -16.66
C ALA A 124 13.71 -14.28 -17.36
N SER A 125 12.84 -15.04 -18.04
CA SER A 125 13.25 -16.24 -18.80
C SER A 125 13.99 -15.92 -20.09
N SER A 126 13.86 -14.72 -20.64
CA SER A 126 14.60 -14.29 -21.84
C SER A 126 16.05 -13.88 -21.56
N LEU A 127 16.42 -13.72 -20.28
CA LEU A 127 17.79 -13.43 -19.87
C LEU A 127 18.68 -14.67 -20.00
N SER A 128 19.97 -14.49 -20.37
CA SER A 128 20.95 -15.60 -20.36
C SER A 128 21.14 -16.14 -18.95
N ASP A 129 21.66 -17.36 -18.80
CA ASP A 129 21.89 -17.98 -17.49
C ASP A 129 22.87 -17.17 -16.63
N GLU A 130 23.83 -16.48 -17.27
CA GLU A 130 24.75 -15.55 -16.60
C GLU A 130 24.01 -14.32 -16.12
N GLN A 131 23.16 -13.71 -16.95
CA GLN A 131 22.32 -12.56 -16.60
C GLN A 131 21.28 -12.92 -15.53
N LYS A 132 20.72 -14.15 -15.57
CA LYS A 132 19.81 -14.64 -14.50
C LYS A 132 20.52 -14.74 -13.16
N LYS A 133 21.72 -15.30 -13.13
CA LYS A 133 22.53 -15.40 -11.90
C LYS A 133 22.97 -14.03 -11.39
N GLU A 134 23.18 -13.07 -12.27
CA GLU A 134 23.54 -11.70 -11.92
C GLU A 134 22.30 -10.92 -11.40
N ALA A 135 21.13 -11.12 -12.03
CA ALA A 135 19.87 -10.47 -11.67
C ALA A 135 19.20 -11.09 -10.44
N VAL A 136 19.29 -12.42 -10.25
CA VAL A 136 18.64 -13.16 -9.14
C VAL A 136 19.61 -14.22 -8.61
N LYS A 137 20.60 -13.77 -7.81
CA LYS A 137 21.65 -14.66 -7.26
C LYS A 137 21.11 -15.84 -6.45
N ASP A 138 19.98 -15.65 -5.78
CA ASP A 138 19.41 -16.61 -4.82
C ASP A 138 18.04 -17.14 -5.30
N PHE A 139 17.83 -17.30 -6.62
CA PHE A 139 16.53 -17.74 -7.14
C PHE A 139 16.05 -19.04 -6.51
N ASN A 140 14.89 -18.98 -5.85
CA ASN A 140 14.23 -20.14 -5.25
C ASN A 140 12.72 -19.93 -5.29
N PHE A 141 12.06 -20.57 -6.26
CA PHE A 141 10.63 -20.34 -6.49
C PHE A 141 9.74 -20.71 -5.30
N PRO A 142 9.82 -21.91 -4.67
CA PRO A 142 8.94 -22.26 -3.56
C PRO A 142 9.10 -21.32 -2.35
N LYS A 143 10.35 -21.02 -1.99
CA LYS A 143 10.66 -20.09 -0.89
C LYS A 143 10.22 -18.67 -1.23
N GLY A 144 10.50 -18.20 -2.43
CA GLY A 144 10.10 -16.88 -2.90
C GLY A 144 8.60 -16.72 -2.96
N LEU A 145 7.86 -17.74 -3.43
CA LEU A 145 6.40 -17.74 -3.46
C LEU A 145 5.80 -17.63 -2.05
N ALA A 146 6.26 -18.45 -1.10
CA ALA A 146 5.79 -18.39 0.29
C ALA A 146 6.05 -17.01 0.92
N ILE A 147 7.24 -16.44 0.68
CA ILE A 147 7.59 -15.09 1.18
C ILE A 147 6.76 -14.01 0.50
N ALA A 148 6.51 -14.11 -0.83
CA ALA A 148 5.68 -13.15 -1.54
C ALA A 148 4.22 -13.16 -1.07
N LEU A 149 3.64 -14.34 -0.85
CA LEU A 149 2.30 -14.48 -0.29
C LEU A 149 2.22 -13.92 1.13
N LEU A 150 3.22 -14.23 1.98
CA LEU A 150 3.31 -13.67 3.33
C LEU A 150 3.45 -12.14 3.28
N ALA A 151 4.31 -11.62 2.41
CA ALA A 151 4.51 -10.18 2.24
C ALA A 151 3.22 -9.48 1.81
N GLY A 152 2.49 -10.07 0.85
CA GLY A 152 1.21 -9.53 0.39
C GLY A 152 0.13 -9.58 1.47
N PHE A 153 0.01 -10.68 2.21
CA PHE A 153 -0.91 -10.80 3.34
C PHE A 153 -0.62 -9.74 4.40
N MET A 154 0.61 -9.64 4.86
CA MET A 154 1.03 -8.66 5.86
C MET A 154 0.89 -7.21 5.33
N SER A 155 1.15 -6.98 4.05
CA SER A 155 0.94 -5.66 3.43
C SER A 155 -0.54 -5.28 3.36
N GLY A 156 -1.44 -6.24 3.15
CA GLY A 156 -2.88 -6.06 3.20
C GLY A 156 -3.40 -5.60 4.57
N CYS A 157 -2.66 -5.88 5.64
CA CYS A 157 -2.96 -5.41 6.99
C CYS A 157 -3.05 -3.89 7.10
N PHE A 158 -2.41 -3.13 6.19
CA PHE A 158 -2.58 -1.68 6.12
C PHE A 158 -4.06 -1.28 5.98
N ASN A 159 -4.76 -1.87 5.01
CA ASN A 159 -6.18 -1.54 4.80
C ASN A 159 -7.07 -2.05 5.94
N VAL A 160 -6.70 -3.15 6.57
CA VAL A 160 -7.39 -3.64 7.79
C VAL A 160 -7.24 -2.62 8.92
N GLY A 161 -6.03 -2.10 9.15
CA GLY A 161 -5.79 -1.04 10.11
C GLY A 161 -6.61 0.22 9.83
N LEU A 162 -6.73 0.63 8.55
CA LEU A 162 -7.59 1.74 8.17
C LEU A 162 -9.07 1.45 8.46
N ALA A 163 -9.52 0.21 8.32
CA ALA A 163 -10.90 -0.18 8.61
C ALA A 163 -11.21 -0.10 10.11
N PHE A 164 -10.34 -0.62 10.98
CA PHE A 164 -10.49 -0.48 12.44
C PHE A 164 -10.38 0.97 12.91
N GLY A 165 -9.57 1.79 12.22
CA GLY A 165 -9.40 3.20 12.56
C GLY A 165 -10.43 4.14 11.92
N ALA A 166 -11.41 3.64 11.18
CA ALA A 166 -12.34 4.47 10.41
C ALA A 166 -13.14 5.45 11.29
N ASP A 167 -13.47 5.05 12.52
CA ASP A 167 -14.24 5.85 13.47
C ASP A 167 -13.36 6.79 14.33
N ILE A 168 -12.02 6.75 14.17
CA ILE A 168 -11.11 7.65 14.89
C ILE A 168 -11.08 9.01 14.20
N ASN A 169 -12.14 9.77 14.34
CA ASN A 169 -12.31 11.11 13.81
C ASN A 169 -13.39 11.87 14.60
N PHE A 170 -13.64 13.14 14.27
CA PHE A 170 -14.67 13.95 14.94
C PHE A 170 -16.05 13.87 14.25
N GLY A 171 -16.36 12.78 13.57
CA GLY A 171 -17.65 12.58 12.91
C GLY A 171 -17.92 13.64 11.84
N ASP A 172 -19.09 14.29 11.95
CA ASP A 172 -19.52 15.33 10.98
C ASP A 172 -18.70 16.63 11.07
N LEU A 173 -17.90 16.81 12.13
CA LEU A 173 -17.03 17.97 12.28
C LEU A 173 -15.75 17.83 11.45
N THR A 174 -15.36 16.60 11.06
CA THR A 174 -14.21 16.36 10.19
C THR A 174 -14.68 16.26 8.73
N PRO A 175 -14.13 17.06 7.80
CA PRO A 175 -14.42 16.89 6.38
C PRO A 175 -14.11 15.49 5.90
N ASP A 176 -14.97 14.89 5.06
CA ASP A 176 -14.87 13.50 4.61
C ASP A 176 -13.49 13.14 4.03
N MET A 177 -12.89 14.08 3.30
CA MET A 177 -11.55 13.89 2.72
C MET A 177 -10.43 13.73 3.76
N TYR A 178 -10.67 14.08 5.03
CA TYR A 178 -9.67 14.01 6.10
C TYR A 178 -10.01 12.98 7.18
N LYS A 179 -11.18 12.35 7.14
CA LYS A 179 -11.64 11.38 8.16
C LYS A 179 -10.70 10.20 8.36
N THR A 180 -10.01 9.76 7.31
CA THR A 180 -9.09 8.61 7.40
C THR A 180 -7.66 8.98 7.77
N LEU A 181 -7.31 10.26 7.90
CA LEU A 181 -5.94 10.68 8.22
C LEU A 181 -5.47 10.22 9.61
N PRO A 182 -6.27 10.28 10.70
CA PRO A 182 -5.85 9.75 11.99
C PRO A 182 -5.53 8.26 11.96
N ALA A 183 -6.37 7.45 11.30
CA ALA A 183 -6.12 6.03 11.09
C ALA A 183 -4.84 5.79 10.27
N THR A 184 -4.65 6.54 9.19
CA THR A 184 -3.45 6.44 8.33
C THR A 184 -2.18 6.73 9.14
N MET A 185 -2.20 7.74 10.01
CA MET A 185 -1.08 8.03 10.90
C MET A 185 -0.78 6.87 11.85
N LEU A 186 -1.80 6.34 12.52
CA LEU A 186 -1.63 5.26 13.49
C LEU A 186 -1.06 3.99 12.84
N VAL A 187 -1.57 3.61 11.67
CA VAL A 187 -1.03 2.47 10.89
C VAL A 187 0.42 2.74 10.49
N THR A 188 0.73 3.96 10.04
CA THR A 188 2.09 4.34 9.63
C THR A 188 3.05 4.32 10.81
N VAL A 189 2.63 4.79 12.00
CA VAL A 189 3.41 4.72 13.24
C VAL A 189 3.69 3.25 13.63
N GLY A 190 2.68 2.37 13.53
CA GLY A 190 2.87 0.94 13.74
C GLY A 190 3.93 0.32 12.80
N GLY A 191 3.83 0.62 11.50
CA GLY A 191 4.81 0.19 10.52
C GLY A 191 6.20 0.77 10.74
N PHE A 192 6.29 2.04 11.12
CA PHE A 192 7.55 2.67 11.51
C PHE A 192 8.20 1.93 12.69
N PHE A 193 7.44 1.57 13.72
CA PHE A 193 7.96 0.84 14.87
C PHE A 193 8.62 -0.47 14.45
N THR A 194 7.97 -1.28 13.61
CA THR A 194 8.52 -2.54 13.09
C THR A 194 9.84 -2.30 12.34
N ASN A 195 9.83 -1.33 11.42
CA ASN A 195 11.01 -1.03 10.61
C ASN A 195 12.15 -0.45 11.46
N ALA A 196 11.84 0.42 12.43
CA ALA A 196 12.84 0.98 13.35
C ALA A 196 13.53 -0.12 14.18
N VAL A 197 12.75 -1.03 14.78
CA VAL A 197 13.30 -2.16 15.55
C VAL A 197 14.20 -3.03 14.68
N TYR A 198 13.76 -3.35 13.46
CA TYR A 198 14.56 -4.14 12.52
C TYR A 198 15.86 -3.43 12.12
N CYS A 199 15.79 -2.13 11.80
CA CYS A 199 16.97 -1.33 11.46
C CYS A 199 17.96 -1.23 12.64
N LEU A 200 17.46 -1.01 13.85
CA LEU A 200 18.28 -0.98 15.07
C LEU A 200 19.00 -2.32 15.29
N TYR A 201 18.27 -3.44 15.15
CA TYR A 201 18.84 -4.77 15.22
C TYR A 201 19.95 -4.98 14.18
N GLN A 202 19.71 -4.61 12.91
CA GLN A 202 20.68 -4.78 11.84
C GLN A 202 21.92 -3.89 12.02
N ASN A 203 21.74 -2.65 12.46
CA ASN A 203 22.83 -1.73 12.74
C ASN A 203 23.74 -2.27 13.88
N ASN A 204 23.12 -2.82 14.90
CA ASN A 204 23.86 -3.43 16.00
C ASN A 204 24.63 -4.70 15.54
N LYS A 205 23.94 -5.58 14.80
CA LYS A 205 24.53 -6.82 14.27
C LYS A 205 25.69 -6.55 13.31
N ASN A 206 25.53 -5.57 12.42
CA ASN A 206 26.52 -5.24 11.39
C ASN A 206 27.54 -4.19 11.84
N ARG A 207 27.41 -3.65 13.07
CA ARG A 207 28.27 -2.59 13.65
C ARG A 207 28.35 -1.33 12.77
N THR A 208 27.23 -0.92 12.16
CA THR A 208 27.16 0.19 11.19
C THR A 208 26.80 1.54 11.81
N TRP A 209 26.76 1.65 13.13
CA TRP A 209 26.45 2.91 13.82
C TRP A 209 27.38 4.06 13.44
N GLY A 210 28.68 3.76 13.21
CA GLY A 210 29.68 4.75 12.79
C GLY A 210 29.38 5.36 11.39
N ASP A 211 28.61 4.69 10.55
CA ASP A 211 28.28 5.19 9.21
C ASP A 211 27.36 6.41 9.27
N TYR A 212 26.55 6.53 10.31
CA TYR A 212 25.70 7.71 10.54
C TYR A 212 26.50 8.94 10.99
N LEU A 213 27.77 8.79 11.37
CA LEU A 213 28.64 9.90 11.77
C LEU A 213 29.47 10.46 10.60
N LYS A 214 29.36 9.84 9.41
CA LYS A 214 30.07 10.28 8.20
C LYS A 214 29.39 11.51 7.60
N THR A 215 29.83 12.71 7.98
CA THR A 215 29.21 13.98 7.59
C THR A 215 29.26 14.27 6.09
N SER A 216 30.21 13.69 5.34
CA SER A 216 30.38 13.90 3.90
C SER A 216 29.17 13.48 3.03
N VAL A 217 28.33 12.56 3.54
CA VAL A 217 27.15 12.05 2.80
C VAL A 217 25.82 12.49 3.43
N TRP A 218 25.86 13.22 4.54
CA TRP A 218 24.66 13.56 5.31
C TRP A 218 23.66 14.41 4.51
N GLY A 219 24.13 15.47 3.89
CA GLY A 219 23.24 16.41 3.18
C GLY A 219 22.43 15.71 2.10
N ASN A 220 23.09 14.93 1.24
CA ASN A 220 22.43 14.19 0.19
C ASN A 220 21.52 13.10 0.74
N ASN A 221 21.95 12.32 1.73
CA ASN A 221 21.15 11.25 2.31
C ASN A 221 19.88 11.80 2.98
N ILE A 222 19.97 12.87 3.77
CA ILE A 222 18.80 13.50 4.40
C ILE A 222 17.84 14.01 3.34
N LEU A 223 18.34 14.75 2.33
CA LEU A 223 17.48 15.29 1.27
C LEU A 223 16.75 14.18 0.52
N PHE A 224 17.45 13.14 0.07
CA PHE A 224 16.83 12.06 -0.67
C PHE A 224 15.91 11.20 0.20
N CYS A 225 16.23 10.97 1.48
CA CYS A 225 15.34 10.27 2.40
C CYS A 225 14.04 11.07 2.67
N LEU A 226 14.14 12.37 2.87
CA LEU A 226 12.97 13.24 3.05
C LEU A 226 12.10 13.27 1.79
N LEU A 227 12.72 13.43 0.61
CA LEU A 227 12.01 13.43 -0.66
C LEU A 227 11.32 12.07 -0.91
N ALA A 228 12.04 10.97 -0.71
CA ALA A 228 11.49 9.62 -0.86
C ALA A 228 10.34 9.37 0.13
N GLY A 229 10.49 9.81 1.37
CA GLY A 229 9.44 9.70 2.40
C GLY A 229 8.20 10.51 2.05
N ALA A 230 8.36 11.75 1.59
CA ALA A 230 7.26 12.61 1.16
C ALA A 230 6.53 12.03 -0.04
N LEU A 231 7.25 11.58 -1.07
CA LEU A 231 6.67 10.96 -2.26
C LEU A 231 5.97 9.64 -1.91
N TRP A 232 6.55 8.85 -1.03
CA TRP A 232 5.95 7.58 -0.60
C TRP A 232 4.68 7.79 0.23
N TYR A 233 4.68 8.75 1.16
CA TYR A 233 3.51 9.07 1.98
C TYR A 233 2.38 9.72 1.17
N SER A 234 2.71 10.48 0.13
CA SER A 234 1.72 11.17 -0.70
C SER A 234 0.65 10.23 -1.30
N GLN A 235 0.99 8.96 -1.57
CA GLN A 235 0.01 7.98 -2.05
C GLN A 235 -1.08 7.67 -1.01
N PHE A 236 -0.72 7.61 0.27
CA PHE A 236 -1.67 7.33 1.36
C PHE A 236 -2.52 8.56 1.68
N PHE A 237 -1.90 9.73 1.63
CA PHE A 237 -2.63 11.00 1.70
C PHE A 237 -3.63 11.12 0.53
N GLY A 238 -3.19 10.82 -0.69
CA GLY A 238 -4.05 10.77 -1.87
C GLY A 238 -5.18 9.73 -1.75
N LEU A 239 -4.91 8.56 -1.15
CA LEU A 239 -5.94 7.56 -0.86
C LEU A 239 -7.00 8.10 0.11
N SER A 240 -6.56 8.80 1.16
CA SER A 240 -7.48 9.44 2.13
C SER A 240 -8.38 10.47 1.46
N LEU A 241 -7.79 11.39 0.68
CA LEU A 241 -8.55 12.37 -0.09
C LEU A 241 -9.53 11.69 -1.05
N GLY A 242 -9.05 10.68 -1.80
CA GLY A 242 -9.86 9.93 -2.75
C GLY A 242 -11.07 9.27 -2.09
N LYS A 243 -10.89 8.64 -0.94
CA LYS A 243 -12.01 8.06 -0.17
C LYS A 243 -13.06 9.11 0.19
N GLY A 244 -12.64 10.32 0.57
CA GLY A 244 -13.57 11.42 0.87
C GLY A 244 -14.40 11.89 -0.32
N PHE A 245 -13.90 11.76 -1.56
CA PHE A 245 -14.68 12.03 -2.77
C PHE A 245 -15.57 10.87 -3.20
N LEU A 246 -15.36 9.68 -2.67
CA LEU A 246 -16.07 8.45 -3.05
C LEU A 246 -17.16 8.05 -2.03
N THR A 247 -17.47 8.89 -1.06
CA THR A 247 -18.42 8.59 0.03
C THR A 247 -19.84 8.26 -0.45
N GLU A 248 -20.24 8.78 -1.62
CA GLU A 248 -21.54 8.46 -2.24
C GLU A 248 -21.61 7.01 -2.77
N SER A 249 -20.46 6.34 -2.97
CA SER A 249 -20.38 4.97 -3.49
C SER A 249 -19.66 4.05 -2.52
N ALA A 250 -20.40 3.25 -1.77
CA ALA A 250 -19.84 2.25 -0.87
C ALA A 250 -18.93 1.25 -1.61
N THR A 251 -19.29 0.88 -2.84
CA THR A 251 -18.49 -0.02 -3.70
C THR A 251 -17.13 0.57 -4.01
N LEU A 252 -17.07 1.83 -4.48
CA LEU A 252 -15.81 2.50 -4.81
C LEU A 252 -14.96 2.76 -3.57
N THR A 253 -15.57 3.13 -2.45
CA THR A 253 -14.87 3.33 -1.18
C THR A 253 -14.21 2.03 -0.72
N THR A 254 -14.91 0.89 -0.78
CA THR A 254 -14.38 -0.43 -0.43
C THR A 254 -13.26 -0.85 -1.38
N LEU A 255 -13.41 -0.63 -2.69
CA LEU A 255 -12.41 -0.97 -3.71
C LEU A 255 -11.24 0.02 -3.81
N SER A 256 -11.31 1.19 -3.16
CA SER A 256 -10.30 2.25 -3.29
C SER A 256 -8.87 1.76 -3.04
N PHE A 257 -8.68 0.87 -2.07
CA PHE A 257 -7.37 0.28 -1.79
C PHE A 257 -6.92 -0.68 -2.90
N CYS A 258 -7.83 -1.52 -3.41
CA CYS A 258 -7.54 -2.40 -4.54
C CYS A 258 -7.17 -1.61 -5.80
N ILE A 259 -7.91 -0.54 -6.09
CA ILE A 259 -7.63 0.38 -7.20
C ILE A 259 -6.28 1.05 -7.02
N LEU A 260 -5.94 1.52 -5.81
CA LEU A 260 -4.63 2.09 -5.52
C LEU A 260 -3.51 1.09 -5.84
N MET A 261 -3.64 -0.17 -5.42
CA MET A 261 -2.64 -1.20 -5.69
C MET A 261 -2.55 -1.52 -7.19
N ALA A 262 -3.67 -1.58 -7.89
CA ALA A 262 -3.71 -1.76 -9.35
C ALA A 262 -2.97 -0.62 -10.07
N LEU A 263 -3.25 0.63 -9.72
CA LEU A 263 -2.60 1.81 -10.30
C LEU A 263 -1.10 1.85 -9.98
N ASN A 264 -0.67 1.44 -8.79
CA ASN A 264 0.75 1.30 -8.48
C ASN A 264 1.45 0.35 -9.46
N VAL A 265 0.82 -0.78 -9.79
CA VAL A 265 1.37 -1.72 -10.80
C VAL A 265 1.37 -1.10 -12.19
N VAL A 266 0.30 -0.42 -12.59
CA VAL A 266 0.21 0.26 -13.89
C VAL A 266 1.33 1.30 -14.05
N PHE A 267 1.42 2.25 -13.12
CA PHE A 267 2.40 3.33 -13.20
C PHE A 267 3.84 2.84 -13.09
N SER A 268 4.12 1.84 -12.25
CA SER A 268 5.47 1.27 -12.16
C SER A 268 5.90 0.64 -13.48
N ASN A 269 5.00 -0.04 -14.20
CA ASN A 269 5.31 -0.60 -15.51
C ASN A 269 5.42 0.46 -16.61
N ILE A 270 4.61 1.52 -16.58
CA ILE A 270 4.76 2.67 -17.49
C ILE A 270 6.14 3.31 -17.30
N TRP A 271 6.56 3.57 -16.07
CA TRP A 271 7.91 4.06 -15.79
C TRP A 271 8.99 3.09 -16.25
N GLY A 272 8.80 1.78 -16.05
CA GLY A 272 9.71 0.75 -16.57
C GLY A 272 9.84 0.79 -18.09
N ILE A 273 8.75 1.09 -18.83
CA ILE A 273 8.79 1.28 -20.29
C ILE A 273 9.58 2.56 -20.65
N ILE A 274 9.31 3.68 -19.98
CA ILE A 274 9.98 4.97 -20.19
C ILE A 274 11.50 4.83 -19.93
N LEU A 275 11.87 4.16 -18.85
CA LEU A 275 13.26 3.90 -18.46
C LEU A 275 13.92 2.80 -19.28
N LYS A 276 13.22 2.27 -20.30
CA LYS A 276 13.73 1.22 -21.21
C LYS A 276 14.08 -0.11 -20.52
N GLU A 277 13.50 -0.40 -19.36
CA GLU A 277 13.70 -1.66 -18.65
C GLU A 277 13.19 -2.89 -19.43
N TRP A 278 12.27 -2.67 -20.37
CA TRP A 278 11.70 -3.69 -21.26
C TRP A 278 12.40 -3.78 -22.62
N LYS A 279 13.52 -3.05 -22.77
CA LYS A 279 14.31 -3.09 -24.02
C LYS A 279 14.92 -4.48 -24.22
N GLY A 280 14.75 -5.02 -25.43
CA GLY A 280 15.27 -6.37 -25.76
C GLY A 280 14.32 -7.53 -25.44
N CYS A 281 13.18 -7.25 -24.79
CA CYS A 281 12.15 -8.28 -24.59
C CYS A 281 11.47 -8.65 -25.92
N SER A 282 10.97 -9.90 -26.01
CA SER A 282 10.23 -10.35 -27.18
C SER A 282 8.93 -9.53 -27.38
N PRO A 283 8.46 -9.35 -28.62
CA PRO A 283 7.17 -8.68 -28.86
C PRO A 283 6.01 -9.33 -28.10
N LYS A 284 6.03 -10.65 -27.92
CA LYS A 284 5.02 -11.39 -27.13
C LYS A 284 5.00 -10.92 -25.67
N THR A 285 6.17 -10.73 -25.05
CA THR A 285 6.28 -10.24 -23.67
C THR A 285 5.66 -8.84 -23.53
N ILE A 286 5.93 -7.95 -24.49
CA ILE A 286 5.36 -6.59 -24.48
C ILE A 286 3.84 -6.63 -24.66
N VAL A 287 3.32 -7.48 -25.55
CA VAL A 287 1.85 -7.64 -25.70
C VAL A 287 1.21 -8.11 -24.41
N VAL A 288 1.77 -9.12 -23.73
CA VAL A 288 1.24 -9.62 -22.44
C VAL A 288 1.27 -8.52 -21.38
N LEU A 289 2.36 -7.74 -21.32
CA LEU A 289 2.45 -6.58 -20.41
C LEU A 289 1.33 -5.57 -20.67
N VAL A 290 1.14 -5.16 -21.94
CA VAL A 290 0.11 -4.17 -22.32
C VAL A 290 -1.28 -4.70 -22.02
N VAL A 291 -1.56 -5.97 -22.31
CA VAL A 291 -2.85 -6.61 -21.95
C VAL A 291 -3.10 -6.54 -20.45
N GLY A 292 -2.11 -6.87 -19.62
CA GLY A 292 -2.24 -6.78 -18.17
C GLY A 292 -2.50 -5.35 -17.69
N ILE A 293 -1.80 -4.35 -18.24
CA ILE A 293 -2.02 -2.94 -17.95
C ILE A 293 -3.46 -2.53 -18.31
N VAL A 294 -3.94 -2.91 -19.51
CA VAL A 294 -5.31 -2.61 -19.95
C VAL A 294 -6.35 -3.24 -19.02
N ILE A 295 -6.16 -4.51 -18.61
CA ILE A 295 -7.05 -5.17 -17.66
C ILE A 295 -7.10 -4.39 -16.33
N LEU A 296 -5.97 -3.92 -15.80
CA LEU A 296 -5.93 -3.16 -14.55
C LEU A 296 -6.61 -1.79 -14.68
N ILE A 297 -6.45 -1.12 -15.82
CA ILE A 297 -7.15 0.13 -16.08
C ILE A 297 -8.66 -0.14 -16.11
N ILE A 298 -9.11 -1.15 -16.85
CA ILE A 298 -10.53 -1.53 -16.92
C ILE A 298 -11.07 -1.88 -15.53
N SER A 299 -10.32 -2.67 -14.74
CA SER A 299 -10.76 -3.06 -13.39
C SER A 299 -11.01 -1.86 -12.47
N SER A 300 -10.27 -0.77 -12.66
CA SER A 300 -10.42 0.45 -11.85
C SER A 300 -11.71 1.22 -12.16
N PHE A 301 -12.27 1.08 -13.36
CA PHE A 301 -13.53 1.71 -13.78
C PHE A 301 -14.72 0.74 -13.74
N LEU A 302 -14.48 -0.56 -13.72
CA LEU A 302 -15.51 -1.59 -13.80
C LEU A 302 -16.63 -1.42 -12.74
N PRO A 303 -16.33 -1.06 -11.47
CA PRO A 303 -17.34 -0.89 -10.44
C PRO A 303 -18.33 0.26 -10.69
N GLN A 304 -18.02 1.15 -11.63
CA GLN A 304 -18.93 2.23 -12.05
C GLN A 304 -19.88 1.78 -13.17
N LEU A 305 -19.59 0.64 -13.80
CA LEU A 305 -20.32 0.13 -14.96
C LEU A 305 -21.28 -1.00 -14.60
N ILE A 306 -21.13 -1.61 -13.42
CA ILE A 306 -21.92 -2.73 -12.90
C ILE A 306 -22.45 -2.42 -11.49
#